data_b491c99c7a14a75441cb92a8bdf0cbc6
#
_entry.id   b491c99c7a14a75441cb92a8bdf0cbc6
#
_cell.length_a   1.000
_cell.length_b   1.000
_cell.length_c   1.000
_cell.angle_alpha   90.00
_cell.angle_beta   90.00
_cell.angle_gamma   90.00
#
_symmetry.space_group_name_H-M   'P 1'
#
loop_
_entity.id
_entity.type
_entity.pdbx_description
1 polymer ?
#
loop_
_entity_poly.entity_id
_entity_poly.type
_entity_poly.pdbx_seq_one_letter_code
_entity_poly.pdbx_strand_id
1 'polypeptide(L)' 'TITTAYLGYLFKKETNTFFNNYLNTYRLEKAREQLVNSQEKVNTIAEKNGFTSTSYFITSFKKYTGMSPQKYREQNQ' A
#
# COMPACT_ATOMS: atom_id res chain seq x y z
N THR A 1 -20.43 8.58 8.62
CA THR A 1 -20.30 7.45 7.71
C THR A 1 -20.53 7.90 6.28
N ILE A 2 -19.69 7.44 5.39
CA ILE A 2 -19.80 7.80 3.99
C ILE A 2 -20.84 6.92 3.32
N THR A 3 -21.85 7.56 2.70
CA THR A 3 -22.85 6.82 1.97
C THR A 3 -22.34 6.43 0.59
N THR A 4 -23.01 5.46 -0.02
CA THR A 4 -22.65 5.03 -1.37
C THR A 4 -22.78 6.19 -2.36
N ALA A 5 -23.80 7.01 -2.21
CA ALA A 5 -24.01 8.18 -3.07
C ALA A 5 -22.88 9.19 -2.92
N TYR A 6 -22.47 9.43 -1.69
CA TYR A 6 -21.36 10.35 -1.44
C TYR A 6 -20.05 9.81 -2.01
N LEU A 7 -19.82 8.53 -1.86
CA LEU A 7 -18.64 7.90 -2.41
C LEU A 7 -18.61 8.00 -3.93
N GLY A 8 -19.75 7.78 -4.57
CA GLY A 8 -19.87 7.95 -6.01
C GLY A 8 -19.59 9.38 -6.45
N TYR A 9 -20.07 10.34 -5.67
CA TYR A 9 -19.80 11.73 -5.95
C TYR A 9 -18.31 12.04 -5.88
N LEU A 10 -17.63 11.51 -4.87
CA LEU A 10 -16.18 11.67 -4.74
C LEU A 10 -15.45 11.07 -5.92
N PHE A 11 -15.88 9.90 -6.38
CA PHE A 11 -15.27 9.30 -7.55
C PHE A 11 -15.41 10.17 -8.78
N LYS A 12 -16.54 10.82 -8.93
CA LYS A 12 -16.77 11.72 -10.06
C LYS A 12 -15.93 12.98 -9.98
N LYS A 13 -15.78 13.52 -8.79
CA LYS A 13 -15.04 14.77 -8.60
C LYS A 13 -13.55 14.58 -8.45
N GLU A 14 -13.18 13.67 -7.56
CA GLU A 14 -11.78 13.40 -7.22
C GLU A 14 -11.24 12.22 -7.99
N THR A 15 -12.11 11.49 -8.58
CA THR A 15 -11.86 10.48 -9.58
C THR A 15 -10.68 9.58 -9.25
N ASN A 16 -9.64 9.68 -10.08
CA ASN A 16 -8.52 8.77 -10.06
C ASN A 16 -7.70 8.90 -8.78
N THR A 17 -7.61 10.10 -8.22
CA THR A 17 -6.82 10.32 -7.01
C THR A 17 -7.36 9.53 -5.83
N PHE A 18 -8.67 9.60 -5.61
CA PHE A 18 -9.28 8.85 -4.51
C PHE A 18 -9.15 7.36 -4.72
N PHE A 19 -9.46 6.89 -5.93
CA PHE A 19 -9.39 5.46 -6.24
C PHE A 19 -7.96 4.95 -6.10
N ASN A 20 -7.00 5.69 -6.62
CA ASN A 20 -5.59 5.28 -6.56
C ASN A 20 -5.09 5.24 -5.11
N ASN A 21 -5.51 6.18 -4.27
CA ASN A 21 -5.13 6.15 -2.86
C ASN A 21 -5.71 4.94 -2.14
N TYR A 22 -6.96 4.62 -2.41
CA TYR A 22 -7.59 3.45 -1.82
C TYR A 22 -6.87 2.17 -2.22
N LEU A 23 -6.62 2.03 -3.52
CA LEU A 23 -5.96 0.85 -4.06
C LEU A 23 -4.54 0.72 -3.52
N ASN A 24 -3.84 1.84 -3.44
CA ASN A 24 -2.49 1.86 -2.91
C ASN A 24 -2.45 1.41 -1.45
N THR A 25 -3.38 1.91 -0.64
CA THR A 25 -3.48 1.53 0.77
C THR A 25 -3.75 0.03 0.90
N TYR A 26 -4.65 -0.50 0.09
CA TYR A 26 -4.94 -1.92 0.09
C TYR A 26 -3.69 -2.75 -0.22
N ARG A 27 -2.95 -2.33 -1.24
CA ARG A 27 -1.73 -3.03 -1.63
C ARG A 27 -0.66 -2.95 -0.55
N LEU A 28 -0.54 -1.81 0.10
CA LEU A 28 0.42 -1.63 1.18
C LEU A 28 0.08 -2.50 2.38
N GLU A 29 -1.20 -2.64 2.71
CA GLU A 29 -1.62 -3.51 3.81
C GLU A 29 -1.31 -4.97 3.52
N LYS A 30 -1.54 -5.41 2.30
CA LYS A 30 -1.21 -6.77 1.89
C LYS A 30 0.29 -7.01 1.97
N ALA A 31 1.08 -6.05 1.51
CA ALA A 31 2.54 -6.15 1.56
C ALA A 31 3.03 -6.18 3.00
N ARG A 32 2.42 -5.40 3.87
CA ARG A 32 2.77 -5.37 5.28
C ARG A 32 2.62 -6.75 5.92
N GLU A 33 1.52 -7.42 5.64
CA GLU A 33 1.29 -8.77 6.13
C GLU A 33 2.37 -9.73 5.63
N GLN A 34 2.69 -9.63 4.35
CA GLN A 34 3.66 -10.54 3.74
C GLN A 34 5.07 -10.30 4.27
N LEU A 35 5.41 -9.06 4.57
CA LEU A 35 6.71 -8.75 5.15
C LEU A 35 6.91 -9.46 6.49
N VAL A 36 5.88 -9.50 7.30
CA VAL A 36 5.95 -10.10 8.63
C VAL A 36 5.81 -11.62 8.57
N ASN A 37 4.97 -12.11 7.68
CA ASN A 37 4.59 -13.53 7.66
C ASN A 37 5.42 -14.39 6.69
N SER A 38 6.37 -13.80 6.00
CA SER A 38 7.21 -14.54 5.05
C SER A 38 8.62 -13.99 5.06
N GLN A 39 9.52 -14.73 4.40
CA GLN A 39 10.90 -14.30 4.22
C GLN A 39 11.17 -13.81 2.80
N GLU A 40 10.12 -13.53 2.05
CA GLU A 40 10.29 -13.09 0.68
C GLU A 40 10.99 -11.74 0.62
N LYS A 41 11.73 -11.52 -0.47
CA LYS A 41 12.44 -10.27 -0.66
C LYS A 41 11.46 -9.11 -0.83
N VAL A 42 11.89 -7.91 -0.42
CA VAL A 42 11.06 -6.72 -0.51
C VAL A 42 10.61 -6.46 -1.95
N ASN A 43 11.51 -6.61 -2.91
CA ASN A 43 11.14 -6.37 -4.31
C ASN A 43 10.12 -7.41 -4.82
N THR A 44 10.23 -8.65 -4.36
CA THR A 44 9.27 -9.68 -4.73
C THR A 44 7.88 -9.35 -4.18
N ILE A 45 7.83 -8.92 -2.93
CA ILE A 45 6.57 -8.54 -2.30
C ILE A 45 5.94 -7.35 -3.03
N ALA A 46 6.78 -6.38 -3.42
CA ALA A 46 6.28 -5.22 -4.19
C ALA A 46 5.64 -5.66 -5.50
N GLU A 47 6.30 -6.54 -6.24
CA GLU A 47 5.78 -7.04 -7.50
C GLU A 47 4.45 -7.79 -7.32
N LYS A 48 4.41 -8.67 -6.34
CA LYS A 48 3.21 -9.46 -6.06
C LYS A 48 2.00 -8.60 -5.74
N ASN A 49 2.24 -7.42 -5.20
CA ASN A 49 1.16 -6.54 -4.79
C ASN A 49 0.91 -5.41 -5.79
N GLY A 50 1.46 -5.51 -6.98
CA GLY A 50 1.11 -4.63 -8.07
C GLY A 50 1.87 -3.31 -8.13
N PHE A 51 2.97 -3.20 -7.40
CA PHE A 51 3.81 -2.01 -7.49
C PHE A 51 4.71 -2.10 -8.70
N THR A 52 4.77 -1.02 -9.48
CA THR A 52 5.55 -1.01 -10.71
C THR A 52 7.04 -0.94 -10.48
N SER A 53 7.46 -0.42 -9.33
CA SER A 53 8.89 -0.39 -8.99
C SER A 53 9.06 -0.57 -7.50
N THR A 54 10.19 -1.15 -7.13
CA THR A 54 10.54 -1.34 -5.72
C THR A 54 10.74 0.01 -5.03
N SER A 55 11.35 0.96 -5.73
CA SER A 55 11.58 2.30 -5.17
C SER A 55 10.26 2.98 -4.80
N TYR A 56 9.28 2.89 -5.69
CA TYR A 56 7.96 3.46 -5.43
C TYR A 56 7.30 2.78 -4.22
N PHE A 57 7.42 1.46 -4.15
CA PHE A 57 6.89 0.71 -3.02
C PHE A 57 7.53 1.15 -1.71
N ILE A 58 8.85 1.25 -1.68
CA ILE A 58 9.57 1.62 -0.47
C ILE A 58 9.15 3.01 0.00
N THR A 59 9.10 3.97 -0.92
CA THR A 59 8.69 5.33 -0.61
C THR A 59 7.26 5.37 -0.07
N SER A 60 6.36 4.67 -0.74
CA SER A 60 4.94 4.63 -0.35
C SER A 60 4.77 3.96 1.02
N PHE A 61 5.48 2.86 1.23
CA PHE A 61 5.39 2.12 2.49
C PHE A 61 5.90 2.96 3.65
N LYS A 62 7.03 3.62 3.44
CA LYS A 62 7.59 4.49 4.48
C LYS A 62 6.65 5.63 4.81
N LYS A 63 6.01 6.19 3.81
CA LYS A 63 5.05 7.28 4.02
C LYS A 63 3.83 6.79 4.78
N TYR A 64 3.41 5.55 4.52
CA TYR A 64 2.23 4.98 5.12
C TYR A 64 2.45 4.52 6.55
N THR A 65 3.58 3.85 6.83
CA THR A 65 3.84 3.24 8.13
C THR A 65 4.84 4.02 8.99
N GLY A 66 5.58 4.93 8.39
CA GLY A 66 6.63 5.68 9.09
C GLY A 66 7.99 5.01 9.07
N MET A 67 8.11 3.83 8.47
CA MET A 67 9.40 3.16 8.37
C MET A 67 9.50 2.35 7.09
N SER A 68 10.74 2.06 6.67
CA SER A 68 10.97 1.31 5.45
C SER A 68 10.45 -0.13 5.60
N PRO A 69 10.16 -0.82 4.48
CA PRO A 69 9.71 -2.20 4.56
C PRO A 69 10.70 -3.12 5.30
N GLN A 70 11.98 -2.95 5.04
CA GLN A 70 12.98 -3.78 5.70
C GLN A 70 13.01 -3.53 7.20
N LYS A 71 12.96 -2.27 7.60
CA LYS A 71 12.95 -1.93 9.02
C LYS A 71 11.69 -2.44 9.70
N TYR A 72 10.56 -2.33 9.02
CA TYR A 72 9.29 -2.82 9.54
C TYR A 72 9.36 -4.34 9.80
N ARG A 73 9.94 -5.08 8.85
CA ARG A 73 10.12 -6.51 9.03
C ARG A 73 11.00 -6.83 10.23
N GLU A 74 12.12 -6.11 10.37
CA GLU A 74 13.04 -6.36 11.47
C GLU A 74 12.40 -6.14 12.83
N GLN A 75 11.49 -5.18 12.93
CA GLN A 75 10.85 -4.86 14.19
C GLN A 75 9.65 -5.74 14.51
N ASN A 76 9.08 -6.40 13.51
CA ASN A 76 7.83 -7.12 13.69
C ASN A 76 7.93 -8.62 13.41
N GLN A 77 9.10 -9.11 13.10
CA GLN A 77 9.31 -10.54 12.88
C GLN A 77 9.87 -11.25 14.09
#